data_d62368da4f10357106a25ec0cf8d602a
#
_entry.id   d62368da4f10357106a25ec0cf8d602a
#
_cell.length_a   1.000
_cell.length_b   1.000
_cell.length_c   1.000
_cell.angle_alpha   90.00
_cell.angle_beta   90.00
_cell.angle_gamma   90.00
#
_symmetry.space_group_name_H-M   'P 1'
#
loop_
_entity.id
_entity.type
_entity.pdbx_description
1 polymer ?
#
loop_
_entity_poly.entity_id
_entity_poly.type
_entity_poly.pdbx_seq_one_letter_code
_entity_poly.pdbx_strand_id
1 'polypeptide(L)'
;MRQVYKKCAGLDVHKKTVVACRVQIDEQGEWHQEVRTFGTMTCDLLQLVDWLLAGGVTHVALESTGEYWKPVYNLLEGCVEVLLVNAQHVKHVPGRKTDVKDAEWLAELLVHGLLKASFIPDKPQRDLRDLTRYRVTLVEERARVINRVQKVLENANIKLASVATDVLGVSGRRMLEALVDGTADAATMAELAKGRLRNKIPLLQQALTGVVDEHHRFLLAQHLAHIDFLDEQIEAVSEQIGKQMQEMPELPPPSPPLPDHEGEVTDTPLVAPLTWQAAADILDSSPGVDQKAASQVLAEMGIDMRQFPSANHLSAWGGLAPGNRQSGGKRFHARISDGNRQLRKVMVQCAWAAVRVKDSYFSALYHRLAARRGKKRAIVAVAHSMLVSFYHMLSKRQPYQDLGADYFDQRSKGVKTDWLLKQLNKLGYTAKLEPLTVV
;
A
#
# COMPACT_ATOMS: atom_id res chain seq x y z
N MET A 1 -1.49 -30.23 25.16
CA MET A 1 -2.08 -28.98 24.56
C MET A 1 -3.48 -29.30 24.05
N ARG A 2 -4.39 -28.31 23.98
CA ARG A 2 -5.73 -28.50 23.39
C ARG A 2 -5.58 -28.72 21.88
N GLN A 3 -6.23 -29.75 21.34
CA GLN A 3 -6.31 -30.02 19.91
C GLN A 3 -7.50 -29.22 19.33
N VAL A 4 -7.23 -28.35 18.40
CA VAL A 4 -8.24 -27.46 17.78
C VAL A 4 -8.75 -28.06 16.46
N TYR A 5 -7.83 -28.56 15.63
CA TYR A 5 -8.13 -29.13 14.33
C TYR A 5 -7.72 -30.60 14.28
N LYS A 6 -8.72 -31.52 14.22
CA LYS A 6 -8.50 -32.97 14.24
C LYS A 6 -8.11 -33.57 12.89
N LYS A 7 -8.48 -32.91 11.77
CA LYS A 7 -8.18 -33.35 10.41
C LYS A 7 -7.61 -32.16 9.64
N CYS A 8 -6.31 -32.09 9.55
CA CYS A 8 -5.62 -30.96 8.94
C CYS A 8 -4.33 -31.38 8.23
N ALA A 9 -3.72 -30.45 7.48
CA ALA A 9 -2.44 -30.70 6.84
C ALA A 9 -1.54 -29.48 6.86
N GLY A 10 -0.22 -29.72 6.88
CA GLY A 10 0.82 -28.74 6.65
C GLY A 10 1.46 -28.96 5.29
N LEU A 11 1.66 -27.87 4.53
CA LEU A 11 2.29 -27.92 3.21
C LEU A 11 3.55 -27.06 3.18
N ASP A 12 4.67 -27.68 2.81
CA ASP A 12 5.89 -26.96 2.46
C ASP A 12 6.05 -26.92 0.94
N VAL A 13 5.99 -25.67 0.38
CA VAL A 13 5.87 -25.45 -1.06
C VAL A 13 7.19 -24.94 -1.63
N HIS A 14 7.76 -25.69 -2.55
CA HIS A 14 8.94 -25.35 -3.32
C HIS A 14 8.64 -25.18 -4.82
N LYS A 15 9.63 -24.74 -5.58
CA LYS A 15 9.48 -24.53 -7.04
C LYS A 15 9.06 -25.78 -7.80
N LYS A 16 9.55 -26.96 -7.40
CA LYS A 16 9.34 -28.23 -8.13
C LYS A 16 8.54 -29.27 -7.37
N THR A 17 8.38 -29.09 -6.07
CA THR A 17 7.77 -30.07 -5.17
C THR A 17 6.94 -29.40 -4.11
N VAL A 18 5.91 -30.10 -3.65
CA VAL A 18 5.11 -29.79 -2.46
C VAL A 18 5.22 -30.98 -1.54
N VAL A 19 5.79 -30.78 -0.37
CA VAL A 19 5.78 -31.77 0.72
C VAL A 19 4.53 -31.52 1.55
N ALA A 20 3.67 -32.52 1.67
CA ALA A 20 2.41 -32.44 2.38
C ALA A 20 2.40 -33.43 3.55
N CYS A 21 2.11 -32.95 4.73
CA CYS A 21 1.89 -33.75 5.92
C CYS A 21 0.42 -33.67 6.34
N ARG A 22 -0.31 -34.78 6.24
CA ARG A 22 -1.68 -34.91 6.68
C ARG A 22 -1.74 -35.53 8.07
N VAL A 23 -2.52 -34.91 8.96
CA VAL A 23 -2.73 -35.38 10.32
C VAL A 23 -4.21 -35.66 10.52
N GLN A 24 -4.49 -36.84 11.10
CA GLN A 24 -5.82 -37.23 11.56
C GLN A 24 -5.69 -37.66 13.02
N ILE A 25 -6.62 -37.21 13.85
CA ILE A 25 -6.69 -37.58 15.25
C ILE A 25 -8.00 -38.33 15.45
N ASP A 26 -7.89 -39.57 15.88
CA ASP A 26 -9.05 -40.44 16.11
C ASP A 26 -9.83 -40.06 17.41
N GLU A 27 -10.87 -40.80 17.71
CA GLU A 27 -11.69 -40.57 18.92
C GLU A 27 -10.96 -40.89 20.21
N GLN A 28 -9.93 -41.74 20.15
CA GLN A 28 -9.06 -42.10 21.25
C GLN A 28 -7.96 -41.07 21.53
N GLY A 29 -7.78 -40.11 20.57
CA GLY A 29 -6.76 -39.08 20.65
C GLY A 29 -5.40 -39.49 20.06
N GLU A 30 -5.35 -40.63 19.37
CA GLU A 30 -4.15 -41.14 18.70
C GLU A 30 -3.90 -40.35 17.37
N TRP A 31 -2.62 -40.07 17.11
CA TRP A 31 -2.19 -39.32 15.96
C TRP A 31 -1.82 -40.24 14.81
N HIS A 32 -2.54 -40.10 13.69
CA HIS A 32 -2.22 -40.75 12.44
C HIS A 32 -1.64 -39.69 11.47
N GLN A 33 -0.36 -39.84 11.14
CA GLN A 33 0.36 -38.91 10.30
C GLN A 33 0.82 -39.59 9.02
N GLU A 34 0.58 -38.97 7.87
CA GLU A 34 1.02 -39.41 6.58
C GLU A 34 1.70 -38.28 5.83
N VAL A 35 2.93 -38.52 5.32
CA VAL A 35 3.68 -37.55 4.54
C VAL A 35 3.81 -38.02 3.10
N ARG A 36 3.47 -37.15 2.14
CA ARG A 36 3.67 -37.39 0.70
C ARG A 36 4.31 -36.19 0.05
N THR A 37 5.07 -36.47 -1.00
CA THR A 37 5.66 -35.44 -1.86
C THR A 37 4.97 -35.47 -3.23
N PHE A 38 4.52 -34.30 -3.68
CA PHE A 38 3.87 -34.13 -4.99
C PHE A 38 4.73 -33.22 -5.88
N GLY A 39 4.59 -33.35 -7.19
CA GLY A 39 5.13 -32.38 -8.14
C GLY A 39 4.31 -31.08 -8.11
N THR A 40 4.75 -30.09 -8.88
CA THR A 40 4.07 -28.79 -9.02
C THR A 40 3.36 -28.62 -10.36
N MET A 41 3.30 -29.67 -11.19
CA MET A 41 2.46 -29.66 -12.38
C MET A 41 0.99 -29.75 -11.99
N THR A 42 0.10 -29.22 -12.81
CA THR A 42 -1.33 -29.16 -12.47
C THR A 42 -1.91 -30.52 -12.12
N CYS A 43 -1.54 -31.58 -12.83
CA CYS A 43 -1.97 -32.96 -12.54
C CYS A 43 -1.54 -33.42 -11.14
N ASP A 44 -0.31 -33.07 -10.73
CA ASP A 44 0.23 -33.45 -9.41
C ASP A 44 -0.47 -32.68 -8.30
N LEU A 45 -0.73 -31.39 -8.53
CA LEU A 45 -1.46 -30.56 -7.56
C LEU A 45 -2.93 -30.98 -7.43
N LEU A 46 -3.58 -31.44 -8.49
CA LEU A 46 -4.91 -32.03 -8.40
C LEU A 46 -4.90 -33.34 -7.60
N GLN A 47 -3.88 -34.19 -7.78
CA GLN A 47 -3.69 -35.38 -6.94
C GLN A 47 -3.47 -35.02 -5.46
N LEU A 48 -2.75 -33.92 -5.17
CA LEU A 48 -2.61 -33.39 -3.81
C LEU A 48 -4.00 -33.02 -3.23
N VAL A 49 -4.83 -32.28 -3.98
CA VAL A 49 -6.18 -31.90 -3.57
C VAL A 49 -7.02 -33.14 -3.27
N ASP A 50 -7.07 -34.09 -4.22
CA ASP A 50 -7.83 -35.35 -4.05
C ASP A 50 -7.35 -36.14 -2.82
N TRP A 51 -6.03 -36.22 -2.59
CA TRP A 51 -5.48 -36.92 -1.43
C TRP A 51 -5.84 -36.25 -0.10
N LEU A 52 -5.86 -34.90 -0.06
CA LEU A 52 -6.29 -34.15 1.11
C LEU A 52 -7.78 -34.36 1.41
N LEU A 53 -8.64 -34.26 0.38
CA LEU A 53 -10.08 -34.42 0.51
C LEU A 53 -10.46 -35.86 0.88
N ALA A 54 -9.82 -36.88 0.29
CA ALA A 54 -10.00 -38.29 0.66
C ALA A 54 -9.66 -38.57 2.13
N GLY A 55 -8.73 -37.80 2.71
CA GLY A 55 -8.43 -37.84 4.14
C GLY A 55 -9.39 -37.03 5.02
N GLY A 56 -10.40 -36.38 4.45
CA GLY A 56 -11.33 -35.53 5.19
C GLY A 56 -10.67 -34.30 5.80
N VAL A 57 -9.57 -33.81 5.22
CA VAL A 57 -8.87 -32.61 5.67
C VAL A 57 -9.78 -31.40 5.54
N THR A 58 -9.92 -30.64 6.61
CA THR A 58 -10.75 -29.42 6.66
C THR A 58 -9.92 -28.13 6.62
N HIS A 59 -8.70 -28.18 7.13
CA HIS A 59 -7.81 -27.02 7.26
C HIS A 59 -6.41 -27.36 6.75
N VAL A 60 -5.82 -26.44 6.01
CA VAL A 60 -4.47 -26.58 5.46
C VAL A 60 -3.64 -25.36 5.86
N ALA A 61 -2.45 -25.58 6.42
CA ALA A 61 -1.48 -24.51 6.63
C ALA A 61 -0.39 -24.57 5.56
N LEU A 62 -0.04 -23.43 4.97
CA LEU A 62 1.07 -23.33 4.03
C LEU A 62 1.88 -22.05 4.27
N GLU A 63 3.19 -22.11 4.00
CA GLU A 63 4.08 -20.96 4.19
C GLU A 63 4.08 -20.04 2.97
N SER A 64 4.06 -18.72 3.21
CA SER A 64 4.09 -17.69 2.15
C SER A 64 5.48 -17.47 1.56
N THR A 65 6.10 -18.52 1.02
CA THR A 65 7.44 -18.45 0.42
C THR A 65 7.37 -18.03 -1.05
N GLY A 66 7.80 -16.81 -1.37
CA GLY A 66 7.81 -16.27 -2.73
C GLY A 66 6.42 -16.28 -3.39
N GLU A 67 6.36 -16.75 -4.65
CA GLU A 67 5.13 -16.84 -5.45
C GLU A 67 4.62 -18.30 -5.58
N TYR A 68 5.37 -19.28 -5.09
CA TYR A 68 5.11 -20.71 -5.33
C TYR A 68 3.86 -21.22 -4.60
N TRP A 69 3.44 -20.57 -3.54
CA TRP A 69 2.23 -20.92 -2.79
C TRP A 69 0.94 -20.61 -3.56
N LYS A 70 0.95 -19.62 -4.47
CA LYS A 70 -0.27 -19.15 -5.18
C LYS A 70 -0.97 -20.25 -5.98
N PRO A 71 -0.31 -21.06 -6.81
CA PRO A 71 -0.96 -22.14 -7.55
C PRO A 71 -1.63 -23.16 -6.64
N VAL A 72 -0.97 -23.53 -5.52
CA VAL A 72 -1.49 -24.46 -4.53
C VAL A 72 -2.71 -23.88 -3.82
N TYR A 73 -2.60 -22.62 -3.40
CA TYR A 73 -3.70 -21.88 -2.77
C TYR A 73 -4.93 -21.82 -3.68
N ASN A 74 -4.75 -21.44 -4.95
CA ASN A 74 -5.85 -21.28 -5.89
C ASN A 74 -6.63 -22.59 -6.15
N LEU A 75 -5.98 -23.76 -6.04
CA LEU A 75 -6.64 -25.05 -6.18
C LEU A 75 -7.31 -25.52 -4.89
N LEU A 76 -6.82 -25.11 -3.74
CA LEU A 76 -7.38 -25.46 -2.43
C LEU A 76 -8.51 -24.51 -1.99
N GLU A 77 -8.50 -23.28 -2.53
CA GLU A 77 -9.53 -22.26 -2.23
C GLU A 77 -10.93 -22.78 -2.60
N GLY A 78 -11.84 -22.73 -1.66
CA GLY A 78 -13.20 -23.27 -1.81
C GLY A 78 -13.36 -24.78 -1.54
N CYS A 79 -12.25 -25.54 -1.44
CA CYS A 79 -12.28 -26.95 -1.09
C CYS A 79 -12.02 -27.17 0.42
N VAL A 80 -11.08 -26.42 0.98
CA VAL A 80 -10.67 -26.48 2.39
C VAL A 80 -10.35 -25.08 2.90
N GLU A 81 -10.33 -24.90 4.22
CA GLU A 81 -9.87 -23.65 4.81
C GLU A 81 -8.34 -23.57 4.80
N VAL A 82 -7.81 -22.57 4.09
CA VAL A 82 -6.36 -22.42 3.89
C VAL A 82 -5.80 -21.31 4.76
N LEU A 83 -4.88 -21.65 5.65
CA LEU A 83 -4.13 -20.72 6.49
C LEU A 83 -2.77 -20.44 5.87
N LEU A 84 -2.63 -19.32 5.16
CA LEU A 84 -1.31 -18.86 4.73
C LEU A 84 -0.58 -18.23 5.90
N VAL A 85 0.59 -18.78 6.26
CA VAL A 85 1.36 -18.31 7.40
C VAL A 85 2.66 -17.63 6.99
N ASN A 86 3.06 -16.61 7.75
CA ASN A 86 4.31 -15.92 7.49
C ASN A 86 5.48 -16.74 8.06
N ALA A 87 6.48 -17.01 7.22
CA ALA A 87 7.72 -17.69 7.56
C ALA A 87 8.41 -17.17 8.83
N GLN A 88 8.34 -15.86 9.08
CA GLN A 88 8.95 -15.26 10.27
C GLN A 88 8.22 -15.65 11.56
N HIS A 89 6.90 -15.84 11.54
CA HIS A 89 6.15 -16.29 12.70
C HIS A 89 6.45 -17.75 13.03
N VAL A 90 6.55 -18.60 12.01
CA VAL A 90 6.88 -20.02 12.17
C VAL A 90 8.30 -20.21 12.72
N LYS A 91 9.26 -19.39 12.31
CA LYS A 91 10.66 -19.43 12.78
C LYS A 91 10.87 -19.06 14.25
N HIS A 92 9.93 -18.36 14.86
CA HIS A 92 10.04 -17.96 16.28
C HIS A 92 9.53 -19.04 17.25
N VAL A 93 8.94 -20.12 16.75
CA VAL A 93 8.55 -21.27 17.58
C VAL A 93 9.74 -22.23 17.65
N PRO A 94 10.26 -22.59 18.84
CA PRO A 94 11.43 -23.48 18.97
C PRO A 94 11.18 -24.88 18.39
N GLY A 95 12.06 -25.36 17.51
CA GLY A 95 11.98 -26.68 16.89
C GLY A 95 13.15 -26.97 15.96
N ARG A 96 13.36 -28.24 15.56
CA ARG A 96 14.44 -28.66 14.64
C ARG A 96 13.96 -28.63 13.18
N LYS A 97 14.78 -28.11 12.26
CA LYS A 97 14.49 -27.91 10.84
C LYS A 97 15.05 -29.00 9.94
N THR A 98 14.18 -29.57 9.09
CA THR A 98 14.48 -30.18 7.78
C THR A 98 13.24 -30.05 6.93
N ASP A 99 13.33 -30.05 5.57
CA ASP A 99 12.19 -29.79 4.67
C ASP A 99 10.98 -30.71 4.89
N VAL A 100 11.18 -32.00 5.16
CA VAL A 100 10.10 -32.94 5.58
C VAL A 100 9.52 -32.53 6.91
N LYS A 101 10.35 -32.06 7.83
CA LYS A 101 9.91 -31.60 9.16
C LYS A 101 9.22 -30.22 9.13
N ASP A 102 9.42 -29.42 8.07
CA ASP A 102 8.73 -28.13 7.95
C ASP A 102 7.23 -28.34 7.66
N ALA A 103 6.84 -29.31 6.82
CA ALA A 103 5.44 -29.70 6.60
C ALA A 103 4.81 -30.36 7.85
N GLU A 104 5.55 -31.28 8.51
CA GLU A 104 5.12 -31.89 9.77
C GLU A 104 4.92 -30.84 10.87
N TRP A 105 5.87 -29.93 11.00
CA TRP A 105 5.82 -28.84 11.97
C TRP A 105 4.63 -27.88 11.74
N LEU A 106 4.35 -27.53 10.48
CA LEU A 106 3.18 -26.72 10.14
C LEU A 106 1.88 -27.45 10.51
N ALA A 107 1.79 -28.76 10.25
CA ALA A 107 0.64 -29.57 10.62
C ALA A 107 0.46 -29.63 12.15
N GLU A 108 1.54 -29.85 12.91
CA GLU A 108 1.52 -29.88 14.37
C GLU A 108 1.06 -28.54 14.98
N LEU A 109 1.63 -27.43 14.51
CA LEU A 109 1.23 -26.10 14.94
C LEU A 109 -0.25 -25.81 14.61
N LEU A 110 -0.73 -26.28 13.45
CA LEU A 110 -2.11 -26.14 13.03
C LEU A 110 -3.04 -26.92 13.95
N VAL A 111 -2.74 -28.20 14.26
CA VAL A 111 -3.51 -29.03 15.21
C VAL A 111 -3.76 -28.28 16.51
N HIS A 112 -2.75 -27.59 17.00
CA HIS A 112 -2.83 -26.87 18.29
C HIS A 112 -3.39 -25.43 18.17
N GLY A 113 -3.75 -24.96 16.97
CA GLY A 113 -4.25 -23.61 16.76
C GLY A 113 -3.22 -22.51 17.04
N LEU A 114 -1.93 -22.80 16.91
CA LEU A 114 -0.83 -21.88 17.20
C LEU A 114 -0.44 -21.01 15.99
N LEU A 115 -1.02 -21.26 14.82
CA LEU A 115 -0.75 -20.52 13.61
C LEU A 115 -1.67 -19.30 13.51
N LYS A 116 -1.07 -18.16 13.14
CA LYS A 116 -1.82 -16.96 12.80
C LYS A 116 -1.86 -16.81 11.27
N ALA A 117 -3.06 -16.88 10.72
CA ALA A 117 -3.27 -16.69 9.30
C ALA A 117 -2.91 -15.27 8.85
N SER A 118 -2.27 -15.16 7.69
CA SER A 118 -2.12 -13.91 6.96
C SER A 118 -3.44 -13.58 6.25
N PHE A 119 -3.76 -12.29 6.14
CA PHE A 119 -4.91 -11.87 5.35
C PHE A 119 -4.65 -12.09 3.87
N ILE A 120 -5.46 -12.93 3.24
CA ILE A 120 -5.52 -13.14 1.78
C ILE A 120 -6.88 -12.63 1.32
N PRO A 121 -6.93 -11.66 0.41
CA PRO A 121 -8.20 -11.23 -0.17
C PRO A 121 -8.80 -12.31 -1.09
N ASP A 122 -10.07 -12.13 -1.41
CA ASP A 122 -10.75 -12.90 -2.44
C ASP A 122 -10.08 -12.72 -3.81
N LYS A 123 -10.42 -13.62 -4.75
CA LYS A 123 -9.81 -13.63 -6.08
C LYS A 123 -9.98 -12.29 -6.82
N PRO A 124 -11.17 -11.66 -6.90
CA PRO A 124 -11.33 -10.37 -7.57
C PRO A 124 -10.40 -9.28 -7.03
N GLN A 125 -10.23 -9.21 -5.71
CA GLN A 125 -9.31 -8.25 -5.11
C GLN A 125 -7.83 -8.61 -5.35
N ARG A 126 -7.48 -9.91 -5.42
CA ARG A 126 -6.11 -10.32 -5.80
C ARG A 126 -5.78 -9.90 -7.23
N ASP A 127 -6.71 -10.11 -8.16
CA ASP A 127 -6.56 -9.71 -9.57
C ASP A 127 -6.39 -8.18 -9.68
N LEU A 128 -7.18 -7.40 -8.94
CA LEU A 128 -7.04 -5.94 -8.86
C LEU A 128 -5.68 -5.52 -8.27
N ARG A 129 -5.17 -6.22 -7.24
CA ARG A 129 -3.82 -6.00 -6.70
C ARG A 129 -2.74 -6.21 -7.76
N ASP A 130 -2.85 -7.26 -8.55
CA ASP A 130 -1.85 -7.56 -9.57
C ASP A 130 -1.87 -6.48 -10.67
N LEU A 131 -3.03 -6.01 -11.11
CA LEU A 131 -3.17 -4.91 -12.06
C LEU A 131 -2.58 -3.59 -11.52
N THR A 132 -2.96 -3.21 -10.30
CA THR A 132 -2.47 -1.94 -9.70
C THR A 132 -0.96 -1.97 -9.45
N ARG A 133 -0.40 -3.10 -9.02
CA ARG A 133 1.05 -3.30 -8.85
C ARG A 133 1.79 -3.29 -10.19
N TYR A 134 1.22 -3.93 -11.21
CA TYR A 134 1.79 -3.92 -12.55
C TYR A 134 1.82 -2.49 -13.12
N ARG A 135 0.73 -1.74 -12.96
CA ARG A 135 0.70 -0.32 -13.33
C ARG A 135 1.81 0.49 -12.65
N VAL A 136 2.02 0.29 -11.34
CA VAL A 136 3.12 0.95 -10.61
C VAL A 136 4.48 0.59 -11.20
N THR A 137 4.69 -0.66 -11.58
CA THR A 137 5.93 -1.11 -12.21
C THR A 137 6.17 -0.40 -13.54
N LEU A 138 5.13 -0.30 -14.40
CA LEU A 138 5.22 0.41 -15.68
C LEU A 138 5.56 1.91 -15.49
N VAL A 139 4.94 2.57 -14.51
CA VAL A 139 5.25 3.98 -14.19
C VAL A 139 6.70 4.15 -13.72
N GLU A 140 7.23 3.21 -12.94
CA GLU A 140 8.63 3.22 -12.51
C GLU A 140 9.59 2.93 -13.68
N GLU A 141 9.20 2.05 -14.61
CA GLU A 141 9.97 1.81 -15.83
C GLU A 141 10.02 3.04 -16.71
N ARG A 142 8.89 3.68 -16.91
CA ARG A 142 8.80 4.97 -17.62
C ARG A 142 9.76 6.00 -17.00
N ALA A 143 9.74 6.17 -15.69
CA ALA A 143 10.64 7.09 -15.01
C ALA A 143 12.12 6.72 -15.21
N ARG A 144 12.45 5.43 -15.26
CA ARG A 144 13.82 4.96 -15.57
C ARG A 144 14.24 5.30 -17.00
N VAL A 145 13.32 5.18 -17.98
CA VAL A 145 13.60 5.55 -19.36
C VAL A 145 13.80 7.07 -19.50
N ILE A 146 12.97 7.89 -18.82
CA ILE A 146 13.15 9.35 -18.76
C ILE A 146 14.55 9.72 -18.24
N ASN A 147 15.00 9.05 -17.18
CA ASN A 147 16.35 9.27 -16.66
C ASN A 147 17.45 8.88 -17.67
N ARG A 148 17.20 7.89 -18.55
CA ARG A 148 18.13 7.56 -19.67
C ARG A 148 18.14 8.66 -20.72
N VAL A 149 16.96 9.20 -21.09
CA VAL A 149 16.87 10.37 -22.00
C VAL A 149 17.72 11.53 -21.44
N GLN A 150 17.58 11.86 -20.16
CA GLN A 150 18.38 12.91 -19.53
C GLN A 150 19.88 12.63 -19.60
N LYS A 151 20.33 11.38 -19.44
CA LYS A 151 21.74 11.01 -19.58
C LYS A 151 22.27 11.17 -20.99
N VAL A 152 21.46 10.86 -22.01
CA VAL A 152 21.84 11.07 -23.42
C VAL A 152 21.96 12.58 -23.71
N LEU A 153 21.02 13.39 -23.22
CA LEU A 153 21.07 14.84 -23.34
C LEU A 153 22.31 15.44 -22.66
N GLU A 154 22.63 14.98 -21.45
CA GLU A 154 23.84 15.42 -20.73
C GLU A 154 25.13 15.05 -21.50
N ASN A 155 25.18 13.88 -22.13
CA ASN A 155 26.32 13.46 -22.95
C ASN A 155 26.49 14.35 -24.19
N ALA A 156 25.40 14.76 -24.81
CA ALA A 156 25.38 15.70 -25.93
C ALA A 156 25.55 17.18 -25.49
N ASN A 157 25.80 17.45 -24.23
CA ASN A 157 25.82 18.78 -23.61
C ASN A 157 24.54 19.59 -23.80
N ILE A 158 23.38 18.94 -23.89
CA ILE A 158 22.06 19.57 -23.92
C ILE A 158 21.53 19.69 -22.50
N LYS A 159 21.32 20.93 -22.04
CA LYS A 159 20.94 21.25 -20.64
C LYS A 159 19.45 21.53 -20.47
N LEU A 160 18.59 20.87 -21.26
CA LEU A 160 17.14 21.11 -21.24
C LEU A 160 16.52 20.95 -19.83
N ALA A 161 16.96 19.97 -19.05
CA ALA A 161 16.49 19.72 -17.69
C ALA A 161 16.84 20.86 -16.68
N SER A 162 17.82 21.71 -17.01
CA SER A 162 18.18 22.88 -16.18
C SER A 162 17.20 24.04 -16.36
N VAL A 163 16.45 24.08 -17.47
CA VAL A 163 15.50 25.15 -17.80
C VAL A 163 14.05 24.67 -17.69
N ALA A 164 13.76 23.48 -18.21
CA ALA A 164 12.45 22.83 -18.17
C ALA A 164 12.38 21.84 -17.00
N THR A 165 11.41 22.04 -16.12
CA THR A 165 11.19 21.13 -14.98
C THR A 165 10.77 19.72 -15.43
N ASP A 166 10.00 19.67 -16.53
CA ASP A 166 9.59 18.42 -17.18
C ASP A 166 10.07 18.41 -18.62
N VAL A 167 11.07 17.57 -18.91
CA VAL A 167 11.67 17.43 -20.24
C VAL A 167 10.76 16.70 -21.24
N LEU A 168 9.72 16.00 -20.75
CA LEU A 168 8.74 15.30 -21.58
C LEU A 168 7.37 15.98 -21.58
N GLY A 169 7.23 17.12 -20.91
CA GLY A 169 6.05 17.98 -21.07
C GLY A 169 5.92 18.46 -22.52
N VAL A 170 4.74 19.00 -22.87
CA VAL A 170 4.38 19.39 -24.26
C VAL A 170 5.49 20.12 -25.01
N SER A 171 6.16 21.07 -24.37
CA SER A 171 7.26 21.84 -25.00
C SER A 171 8.55 21.03 -25.12
N GLY A 172 8.93 20.35 -24.03
CA GLY A 172 10.14 19.55 -24.00
C GLY A 172 10.08 18.38 -24.99
N ARG A 173 8.93 17.69 -25.08
CA ARG A 173 8.72 16.61 -26.04
C ARG A 173 8.93 17.08 -27.49
N ARG A 174 8.35 18.20 -27.88
CA ARG A 174 8.52 18.77 -29.21
C ARG A 174 9.96 19.15 -29.51
N MET A 175 10.67 19.71 -28.52
CA MET A 175 12.09 20.03 -28.66
C MET A 175 12.94 18.78 -28.86
N LEU A 176 12.61 17.69 -28.14
CA LEU A 176 13.29 16.41 -28.28
C LEU A 176 13.04 15.75 -29.63
N GLU A 177 11.80 15.82 -30.14
CA GLU A 177 11.45 15.35 -31.50
C GLU A 177 12.21 16.11 -32.55
N ALA A 178 12.22 17.46 -32.51
CA ALA A 178 13.01 18.29 -33.42
C ALA A 178 14.53 18.01 -33.33
N LEU A 179 15.03 17.67 -32.13
CA LEU A 179 16.42 17.29 -31.93
C LEU A 179 16.74 15.93 -32.58
N VAL A 180 15.81 14.97 -32.51
CA VAL A 180 15.92 13.66 -33.17
C VAL A 180 15.90 13.83 -34.70
N ASP A 181 14.96 14.64 -35.23
CA ASP A 181 14.83 14.91 -36.66
C ASP A 181 16.07 15.60 -37.24
N GLY A 182 16.80 16.37 -36.42
CA GLY A 182 18.05 17.03 -36.78
C GLY A 182 17.92 18.15 -37.76
N THR A 183 16.70 18.65 -38.03
CA THR A 183 16.38 19.67 -39.03
C THR A 183 16.34 21.09 -38.47
N ALA A 184 16.24 21.22 -37.11
CA ALA A 184 16.08 22.49 -36.44
C ALA A 184 17.34 22.88 -35.65
N ASP A 185 17.72 24.15 -35.73
CA ASP A 185 18.75 24.73 -34.86
C ASP A 185 18.20 25.03 -33.45
N ALA A 186 19.08 25.39 -32.53
CA ALA A 186 18.72 25.67 -31.14
C ALA A 186 17.71 26.82 -30.99
N ALA A 187 17.77 27.82 -31.90
CA ALA A 187 16.84 28.96 -31.89
C ALA A 187 15.43 28.50 -32.30
N THR A 188 15.32 27.77 -33.39
CA THR A 188 14.05 27.21 -33.89
C THR A 188 13.43 26.25 -32.86
N MET A 189 14.24 25.37 -32.23
CA MET A 189 13.77 24.45 -31.17
C MET A 189 13.25 25.22 -29.96
N ALA A 190 13.90 26.30 -29.54
CA ALA A 190 13.46 27.11 -28.41
C ALA A 190 12.09 27.79 -28.65
N GLU A 191 11.76 28.13 -29.87
CA GLU A 191 10.45 28.72 -30.27
C GLU A 191 9.28 27.69 -30.10
N LEU A 192 9.57 26.41 -30.01
CA LEU A 192 8.55 25.39 -29.70
C LEU A 192 8.02 25.49 -28.25
N ALA A 193 8.60 26.38 -27.43
CA ALA A 193 8.17 26.60 -26.04
C ALA A 193 6.73 27.12 -25.99
N LYS A 194 5.93 26.55 -25.06
CA LYS A 194 4.56 26.95 -24.77
C LYS A 194 4.38 27.39 -23.32
N GLY A 195 3.35 28.20 -23.09
CA GLY A 195 2.98 28.68 -21.77
C GLY A 195 4.14 29.42 -21.06
N ARG A 196 4.39 29.11 -19.81
CA ARG A 196 5.42 29.75 -18.97
C ARG A 196 6.85 29.57 -19.50
N LEU A 197 7.10 28.56 -20.32
CA LEU A 197 8.41 28.27 -20.85
C LEU A 197 8.83 29.32 -21.91
N ARG A 198 7.87 29.99 -22.55
CA ARG A 198 8.14 31.07 -23.52
C ARG A 198 8.96 32.21 -22.92
N ASN A 199 8.76 32.51 -21.64
CA ASN A 199 9.53 33.53 -20.94
C ASN A 199 11.02 33.14 -20.74
N LYS A 200 11.39 31.91 -21.09
CA LYS A 200 12.74 31.35 -20.94
C LYS A 200 13.39 31.03 -22.32
N ILE A 201 12.84 31.50 -23.44
CA ILE A 201 13.38 31.22 -24.80
C ILE A 201 14.89 31.50 -24.89
N PRO A 202 15.45 32.62 -24.40
CA PRO A 202 16.89 32.83 -24.47
C PRO A 202 17.72 31.80 -23.72
N LEU A 203 17.22 31.32 -22.55
CA LEU A 203 17.86 30.24 -21.79
C LEU A 203 17.71 28.89 -22.47
N LEU A 204 16.57 28.64 -23.14
CA LEU A 204 16.34 27.43 -23.91
C LEU A 204 17.27 27.35 -25.11
N GLN A 205 17.51 28.44 -25.82
CA GLN A 205 18.49 28.49 -26.94
C GLN A 205 19.88 28.09 -26.46
N GLN A 206 20.32 28.60 -25.30
CA GLN A 206 21.60 28.23 -24.73
C GLN A 206 21.59 26.74 -24.28
N ALA A 207 20.51 26.27 -23.65
CA ALA A 207 20.40 24.91 -23.15
C ALA A 207 20.31 23.85 -24.26
N LEU A 208 19.79 24.23 -25.43
CA LEU A 208 19.67 23.37 -26.61
C LEU A 208 20.90 23.44 -27.57
N THR A 209 21.84 24.33 -27.27
CA THR A 209 23.11 24.40 -27.98
C THR A 209 24.06 23.34 -27.41
N GLY A 210 24.33 22.31 -28.17
CA GLY A 210 25.20 21.20 -27.77
C GLY A 210 25.78 20.45 -28.96
N VAL A 211 26.46 19.34 -28.72
CA VAL A 211 27.08 18.51 -29.76
C VAL A 211 26.24 17.22 -29.90
N VAL A 212 25.29 17.27 -30.81
CA VAL A 212 24.36 16.14 -31.08
C VAL A 212 24.76 15.47 -32.38
N ASP A 213 25.20 14.24 -32.29
CA ASP A 213 25.54 13.37 -33.43
C ASP A 213 24.41 12.39 -33.75
N GLU A 214 24.61 11.55 -34.75
CA GLU A 214 23.65 10.52 -35.17
C GLU A 214 23.40 9.47 -34.06
N HIS A 215 24.45 9.13 -33.28
CA HIS A 215 24.30 8.20 -32.17
C HIS A 215 23.35 8.72 -31.08
N HIS A 216 23.47 10.01 -30.71
CA HIS A 216 22.57 10.63 -29.75
C HIS A 216 21.12 10.66 -30.26
N ARG A 217 20.92 11.02 -31.53
CA ARG A 217 19.58 11.04 -32.15
C ARG A 217 18.96 9.65 -32.17
N PHE A 218 19.72 8.64 -32.56
CA PHE A 218 19.25 7.25 -32.54
C PHE A 218 18.79 6.83 -31.13
N LEU A 219 19.62 7.04 -30.09
CA LEU A 219 19.27 6.68 -28.73
C LEU A 219 18.05 7.44 -28.21
N LEU A 220 17.95 8.74 -28.51
CA LEU A 220 16.79 9.53 -28.12
C LEU A 220 15.52 9.03 -28.80
N ALA A 221 15.56 8.72 -30.11
CA ALA A 221 14.43 8.15 -30.85
C ALA A 221 13.94 6.85 -30.20
N GLN A 222 14.88 5.91 -29.89
CA GLN A 222 14.54 4.65 -29.24
C GLN A 222 13.92 4.85 -27.86
N HIS A 223 14.45 5.78 -27.06
CA HIS A 223 13.90 6.05 -25.73
C HIS A 223 12.54 6.73 -25.78
N LEU A 224 12.31 7.65 -26.73
CA LEU A 224 11.02 8.30 -26.93
C LEU A 224 9.94 7.30 -27.35
N ALA A 225 10.25 6.43 -28.34
CA ALA A 225 9.34 5.36 -28.74
C ALA A 225 9.01 4.38 -27.58
N HIS A 226 10.00 4.06 -26.75
CA HIS A 226 9.76 3.21 -25.57
C HIS A 226 8.90 3.91 -24.52
N ILE A 227 9.03 5.23 -24.34
CA ILE A 227 8.16 6.00 -23.44
C ILE A 227 6.72 5.98 -23.95
N ASP A 228 6.51 6.18 -25.25
CA ASP A 228 5.18 6.15 -25.87
C ASP A 228 4.51 4.78 -25.68
N PHE A 229 5.25 3.70 -25.92
CA PHE A 229 4.78 2.33 -25.64
C PHE A 229 4.38 2.15 -24.15
N LEU A 230 5.22 2.63 -23.22
CA LEU A 230 4.90 2.53 -21.80
C LEU A 230 3.68 3.37 -21.40
N ASP A 231 3.48 4.54 -22.03
CA ASP A 231 2.30 5.38 -21.81
C ASP A 231 1.02 4.67 -22.28
N GLU A 232 1.04 4.02 -23.46
CA GLU A 232 -0.06 3.20 -23.97
C GLU A 232 -0.38 2.02 -23.02
N GLN A 233 0.65 1.32 -22.52
CA GLN A 233 0.46 0.21 -21.57
C GLN A 233 -0.12 0.70 -20.24
N ILE A 234 0.35 1.85 -19.73
CA ILE A 234 -0.17 2.45 -18.48
C ILE A 234 -1.65 2.81 -18.63
N GLU A 235 -2.04 3.33 -19.79
CA GLU A 235 -3.45 3.66 -20.07
C GLU A 235 -4.31 2.42 -20.15
N ALA A 236 -3.91 1.42 -20.94
CA ALA A 236 -4.64 0.16 -21.09
C ALA A 236 -4.85 -0.54 -19.73
N VAL A 237 -3.80 -0.60 -18.88
CA VAL A 237 -3.92 -1.17 -17.53
C VAL A 237 -4.81 -0.31 -16.64
N SER A 238 -4.79 1.02 -16.79
CA SER A 238 -5.65 1.92 -16.02
C SER A 238 -7.13 1.74 -16.38
N GLU A 239 -7.44 1.56 -17.66
CA GLU A 239 -8.80 1.21 -18.11
C GLU A 239 -9.27 -0.13 -17.55
N GLN A 240 -8.39 -1.15 -17.57
CA GLN A 240 -8.72 -2.47 -17.02
C GLN A 240 -8.96 -2.42 -15.51
N ILE A 241 -8.20 -1.63 -14.76
CA ILE A 241 -8.44 -1.38 -13.33
C ILE A 241 -9.83 -0.78 -13.12
N GLY A 242 -10.21 0.22 -13.94
CA GLY A 242 -11.54 0.83 -13.86
C GLY A 242 -12.66 -0.16 -14.13
N LYS A 243 -12.55 -1.00 -15.15
CA LYS A 243 -13.52 -2.07 -15.46
C LYS A 243 -13.62 -3.09 -14.33
N GLN A 244 -12.47 -3.55 -13.82
CA GLN A 244 -12.43 -4.50 -12.71
C GLN A 244 -13.15 -3.97 -11.48
N MET A 245 -12.92 -2.69 -11.12
CA MET A 245 -13.57 -2.06 -9.95
C MET A 245 -15.09 -1.94 -10.11
N GLN A 246 -15.61 -1.80 -11.34
CA GLN A 246 -17.05 -1.76 -11.62
C GLN A 246 -17.70 -3.15 -11.51
N GLU A 247 -16.97 -4.21 -11.80
CA GLU A 247 -17.45 -5.59 -11.80
C GLU A 247 -17.31 -6.25 -10.41
N MET A 248 -16.57 -5.64 -9.49
CA MET A 248 -16.34 -6.20 -8.14
C MET A 248 -17.59 -6.17 -7.27
N PRO A 249 -17.77 -7.16 -6.37
CA PRO A 249 -18.91 -7.24 -5.48
C PRO A 249 -19.01 -5.99 -4.58
N GLU A 250 -20.23 -5.52 -4.41
CA GLU A 250 -20.54 -4.43 -3.48
C GLU A 250 -20.54 -4.91 -2.02
N LEU A 251 -20.11 -4.06 -1.11
CA LEU A 251 -20.21 -4.34 0.31
C LEU A 251 -21.63 -4.01 0.80
N PRO A 252 -22.40 -5.00 1.31
CA PRO A 252 -23.73 -4.73 1.81
C PRO A 252 -23.72 -3.70 2.95
N PRO A 253 -24.85 -3.03 3.19
CA PRO A 253 -24.97 -2.11 4.30
C PRO A 253 -24.67 -2.81 5.63
N PRO A 254 -24.19 -2.08 6.66
CA PRO A 254 -24.03 -2.65 7.98
C PRO A 254 -25.41 -3.13 8.47
N SER A 255 -25.44 -4.30 9.13
CA SER A 255 -26.67 -4.80 9.75
C SER A 255 -27.18 -3.73 10.74
N PRO A 256 -28.50 -3.45 10.75
CA PRO A 256 -29.05 -2.56 11.76
C PRO A 256 -28.71 -3.09 13.17
N PRO A 257 -28.48 -2.21 14.15
CA PRO A 257 -28.30 -2.63 15.52
C PRO A 257 -29.53 -3.45 15.94
N LEU A 258 -29.28 -4.56 16.65
CA LEU A 258 -30.39 -5.33 17.24
C LEU A 258 -31.23 -4.37 18.09
N PRO A 259 -32.57 -4.42 17.97
CA PRO A 259 -33.42 -3.53 18.76
C PRO A 259 -33.15 -3.77 20.25
N ASP A 260 -32.75 -2.73 20.94
CA ASP A 260 -32.74 -2.73 22.41
C ASP A 260 -34.19 -2.97 22.87
N HIS A 261 -34.38 -3.58 24.02
CA HIS A 261 -35.60 -4.15 24.54
C HIS A 261 -36.81 -3.17 24.70
N GLU A 262 -36.71 -1.95 24.16
CA GLU A 262 -37.81 -0.96 24.13
C GLU A 262 -37.95 -0.44 22.71
N GLY A 263 -39.02 -0.88 22.04
CA GLY A 263 -39.33 -0.78 20.63
C GLY A 263 -39.44 0.63 20.01
N GLU A 264 -38.43 1.45 20.09
CA GLU A 264 -38.27 2.60 19.20
C GLU A 264 -37.60 2.16 17.91
N VAL A 265 -38.39 2.02 16.86
CA VAL A 265 -37.89 1.94 15.49
C VAL A 265 -37.25 3.28 15.16
N THR A 266 -35.96 3.43 15.43
CA THR A 266 -35.22 4.56 14.90
C THR A 266 -35.18 4.42 13.37
N ASP A 267 -35.72 5.42 12.69
CA ASP A 267 -35.74 5.58 11.25
C ASP A 267 -34.28 5.77 10.79
N THR A 268 -33.50 4.68 10.83
CA THR A 268 -32.09 4.68 10.42
C THR A 268 -32.09 4.78 8.90
N PRO A 269 -31.56 5.84 8.29
CA PRO A 269 -31.55 5.99 6.85
C PRO A 269 -30.91 4.74 6.22
N LEU A 270 -31.60 4.17 5.21
CA LEU A 270 -31.11 3.02 4.42
C LEU A 270 -29.75 3.36 3.82
N VAL A 271 -28.70 2.87 4.45
CA VAL A 271 -27.32 3.06 3.95
C VAL A 271 -27.18 2.18 2.69
N ALA A 272 -26.91 2.80 1.54
CA ALA A 272 -26.71 2.09 0.29
C ALA A 272 -25.50 1.13 0.38
N PRO A 273 -25.50 0.04 -0.42
CA PRO A 273 -24.30 -0.79 -0.60
C PRO A 273 -23.09 0.06 -0.99
N LEU A 274 -21.90 -0.31 -0.54
CA LEU A 274 -20.67 0.41 -0.89
C LEU A 274 -20.02 -0.26 -2.10
N THR A 275 -20.03 0.44 -3.23
CA THR A 275 -19.27 0.01 -4.42
C THR A 275 -17.80 0.35 -4.29
N TRP A 276 -16.94 -0.31 -5.06
CA TRP A 276 -15.50 0.01 -5.10
C TRP A 276 -15.24 1.43 -5.61
N GLN A 277 -16.03 1.90 -6.58
CA GLN A 277 -15.93 3.27 -7.06
C GLN A 277 -16.33 4.28 -5.97
N ALA A 278 -17.44 4.07 -5.27
CA ALA A 278 -17.85 4.94 -4.17
C ALA A 278 -16.82 4.96 -3.03
N ALA A 279 -16.19 3.82 -2.75
CA ALA A 279 -15.08 3.75 -1.79
C ALA A 279 -13.86 4.55 -2.28
N ALA A 280 -13.54 4.51 -3.58
CA ALA A 280 -12.48 5.33 -4.16
C ALA A 280 -12.79 6.83 -4.08
N ASP A 281 -14.02 7.24 -4.35
CA ASP A 281 -14.48 8.64 -4.22
C ASP A 281 -14.40 9.14 -2.77
N ILE A 282 -14.73 8.26 -1.82
CA ILE A 282 -14.55 8.56 -0.39
C ILE A 282 -13.07 8.84 -0.08
N LEU A 283 -12.14 8.00 -0.55
CA LEU A 283 -10.71 8.20 -0.28
C LEU A 283 -10.13 9.40 -1.04
N ASP A 284 -10.59 9.68 -2.26
CA ASP A 284 -10.18 10.81 -3.09
C ASP A 284 -10.52 12.17 -2.44
N SER A 285 -11.55 12.21 -1.59
CA SER A 285 -11.88 13.40 -0.81
C SER A 285 -10.78 13.82 0.18
N SER A 286 -9.81 12.93 0.47
CA SER A 286 -8.71 13.22 1.39
C SER A 286 -7.59 13.99 0.70
N PRO A 287 -7.01 15.04 1.31
CA PRO A 287 -5.90 15.77 0.74
C PRO A 287 -4.76 14.85 0.29
N GLY A 288 -4.28 15.05 -0.95
CA GLY A 288 -3.15 14.32 -1.52
C GLY A 288 -3.44 12.90 -1.99
N VAL A 289 -4.71 12.54 -2.13
CA VAL A 289 -5.18 11.30 -2.73
C VAL A 289 -5.90 11.66 -4.03
N ASP A 290 -5.65 10.93 -5.09
CA ASP A 290 -6.39 10.95 -6.34
C ASP A 290 -7.03 9.58 -6.59
N GLN A 291 -7.89 9.45 -7.60
CA GLN A 291 -8.56 8.19 -7.96
C GLN A 291 -7.57 7.05 -8.20
N LYS A 292 -6.38 7.35 -8.75
CA LYS A 292 -5.34 6.36 -9.00
C LYS A 292 -4.68 5.86 -7.72
N ALA A 293 -4.43 6.75 -6.77
CA ALA A 293 -3.92 6.38 -5.45
C ALA A 293 -5.00 5.67 -4.62
N ALA A 294 -6.25 6.13 -4.68
CA ALA A 294 -7.38 5.49 -4.02
C ALA A 294 -7.55 4.04 -4.47
N SER A 295 -7.55 3.79 -5.79
CA SER A 295 -7.66 2.42 -6.33
C SER A 295 -6.50 1.52 -5.88
N GLN A 296 -5.26 2.03 -5.80
CA GLN A 296 -4.11 1.28 -5.28
C GLN A 296 -4.26 0.93 -3.80
N VAL A 297 -4.71 1.90 -3.00
CA VAL A 297 -4.96 1.69 -1.56
C VAL A 297 -6.04 0.65 -1.34
N LEU A 298 -7.18 0.77 -2.05
CA LEU A 298 -8.30 -0.18 -1.96
C LEU A 298 -7.92 -1.58 -2.44
N ALA A 299 -7.17 -1.71 -3.53
CA ALA A 299 -6.67 -3.00 -4.00
C ALA A 299 -5.86 -3.72 -2.91
N GLU A 300 -5.09 -2.99 -2.11
CA GLU A 300 -4.30 -3.59 -1.04
C GLU A 300 -5.13 -3.90 0.21
N MET A 301 -5.99 -3.01 0.67
CA MET A 301 -6.68 -3.18 1.95
C MET A 301 -8.15 -3.60 1.84
N GLY A 302 -8.74 -3.59 0.62
CA GLY A 302 -10.17 -3.86 0.44
C GLY A 302 -11.06 -2.69 0.86
N ILE A 303 -12.37 -2.89 0.69
CA ILE A 303 -13.41 -1.92 1.11
C ILE A 303 -14.08 -2.31 2.43
N ASP A 304 -13.97 -3.57 2.85
CA ASP A 304 -14.55 -4.08 4.09
C ASP A 304 -13.58 -3.93 5.27
N MET A 305 -13.83 -2.95 6.12
CA MET A 305 -12.98 -2.71 7.29
C MET A 305 -13.22 -3.68 8.45
N ARG A 306 -14.25 -4.53 8.40
CA ARG A 306 -14.53 -5.55 9.43
C ARG A 306 -13.44 -6.63 9.51
N GLN A 307 -12.69 -6.81 8.42
CA GLN A 307 -11.51 -7.70 8.39
C GLN A 307 -10.37 -7.24 9.32
N PHE A 308 -10.37 -5.99 9.74
CA PHE A 308 -9.40 -5.44 10.68
C PHE A 308 -10.08 -5.11 12.01
N PRO A 309 -9.66 -5.70 13.14
CA PRO A 309 -10.29 -5.43 14.44
C PRO A 309 -10.28 -3.96 14.85
N SER A 310 -9.34 -3.16 14.33
CA SER A 310 -9.28 -1.71 14.55
C SER A 310 -8.36 -1.03 13.54
N ALA A 311 -8.41 0.30 13.47
CA ALA A 311 -7.49 1.12 12.69
C ALA A 311 -6.01 0.88 13.03
N ASN A 312 -5.70 0.54 14.29
CA ASN A 312 -4.34 0.19 14.70
C ASN A 312 -3.88 -1.15 14.09
N HIS A 313 -4.77 -2.13 13.95
CA HIS A 313 -4.47 -3.40 13.29
C HIS A 313 -4.22 -3.19 11.79
N LEU A 314 -5.04 -2.40 11.11
CA LEU A 314 -4.78 -1.99 9.72
C LEU A 314 -3.43 -1.29 9.58
N SER A 315 -3.11 -0.36 10.48
CA SER A 315 -1.83 0.37 10.44
C SER A 315 -0.63 -0.53 10.69
N ALA A 316 -0.74 -1.53 11.56
CA ALA A 316 0.29 -2.52 11.80
C ALA A 316 0.45 -3.44 10.58
N TRP A 317 -0.65 -3.92 10.00
CA TRP A 317 -0.64 -4.72 8.78
C TRP A 317 -0.07 -3.95 7.58
N GLY A 318 -0.39 -2.65 7.45
CA GLY A 318 0.18 -1.75 6.44
C GLY A 318 1.66 -1.39 6.66
N GLY A 319 2.27 -1.82 7.77
CA GLY A 319 3.66 -1.51 8.09
C GLY A 319 3.91 -0.03 8.39
N LEU A 320 2.89 0.69 8.86
CA LEU A 320 2.97 2.10 9.23
C LEU A 320 2.91 2.32 10.75
N ALA A 321 2.58 1.29 11.53
CA ALA A 321 2.59 1.38 12.99
C ALA A 321 4.02 1.56 13.52
N PRO A 322 4.22 2.40 14.55
CA PRO A 322 5.51 2.51 15.20
C PRO A 322 5.86 1.18 15.87
N GLY A 323 7.07 0.70 15.64
CA GLY A 323 7.56 -0.49 16.35
C GLY A 323 7.63 -0.23 17.85
N ASN A 324 7.22 -1.22 18.64
CA ASN A 324 7.30 -1.18 20.08
C ASN A 324 8.28 -2.26 20.58
N ARG A 325 9.52 -1.85 20.82
CA ARG A 325 10.54 -2.75 21.39
C ARG A 325 10.87 -2.29 22.80
N GLN A 326 10.37 -3.05 23.79
CA GLN A 326 10.60 -2.76 25.19
C GLN A 326 11.07 -4.06 25.89
N SER A 327 12.09 -3.95 26.70
CA SER A 327 12.58 -5.04 27.54
C SER A 327 13.09 -4.47 28.85
N GLY A 328 12.73 -5.08 29.98
CA GLY A 328 13.16 -4.65 31.32
C GLY A 328 12.80 -3.19 31.64
N GLY A 329 11.62 -2.71 31.18
CA GLY A 329 11.21 -1.31 31.38
C GLY A 329 11.91 -0.29 30.47
N LYS A 330 12.92 -0.69 29.71
CA LYS A 330 13.66 0.20 28.78
C LYS A 330 13.06 0.11 27.38
N ARG A 331 12.76 1.28 26.76
CA ARG A 331 12.34 1.37 25.35
C ARG A 331 13.56 1.46 24.45
N PHE A 332 13.66 0.52 23.52
CA PHE A 332 14.71 0.53 22.50
C PHE A 332 14.22 1.19 21.22
N HIS A 333 15.17 1.66 20.39
CA HIS A 333 14.84 2.15 19.06
C HIS A 333 14.23 1.00 18.22
N ALA A 334 12.96 1.14 17.91
CA ALA A 334 12.27 0.19 17.04
C ALA A 334 12.07 0.82 15.66
N ARG A 335 12.33 0.01 14.62
CA ARG A 335 11.90 0.33 13.24
C ARG A 335 10.38 0.19 13.15
N ILE A 336 9.78 0.76 12.11
CA ILE A 336 8.40 0.43 11.74
C ILE A 336 8.27 -1.09 11.55
N SER A 337 7.11 -1.64 11.90
CA SER A 337 6.81 -3.06 11.67
C SER A 337 6.96 -3.42 10.19
N ASP A 338 7.40 -4.64 9.91
CA ASP A 338 7.26 -5.19 8.58
C ASP A 338 5.77 -5.39 8.29
N GLY A 339 5.35 -5.03 7.08
CA GLY A 339 3.95 -5.10 6.68
C GLY A 339 3.83 -4.96 5.17
N ASN A 340 2.64 -4.64 4.69
CA ASN A 340 2.39 -4.49 3.26
C ASN A 340 3.21 -3.33 2.66
N ARG A 341 4.25 -3.68 1.90
CA ARG A 341 5.21 -2.72 1.32
C ARG A 341 4.55 -1.83 0.26
N GLN A 342 3.58 -2.36 -0.49
CA GLN A 342 2.91 -1.62 -1.56
C GLN A 342 1.96 -0.58 -0.96
N LEU A 343 1.17 -0.97 0.03
CA LEU A 343 0.32 -0.03 0.77
C LEU A 343 1.16 1.08 1.41
N ARG A 344 2.25 0.73 2.10
CA ARG A 344 3.14 1.72 2.70
C ARG A 344 3.72 2.69 1.68
N LYS A 345 4.10 2.20 0.48
CA LYS A 345 4.67 3.02 -0.59
C LYS A 345 3.67 4.06 -1.08
N VAL A 346 2.45 3.66 -1.43
CA VAL A 346 1.41 4.59 -1.89
C VAL A 346 1.00 5.55 -0.78
N MET A 347 0.83 5.10 0.47
CA MET A 347 0.50 5.97 1.59
C MET A 347 1.54 7.05 1.87
N VAL A 348 2.84 6.73 1.73
CA VAL A 348 3.91 7.72 1.86
C VAL A 348 3.88 8.73 0.71
N GLN A 349 3.55 8.32 -0.51
CA GLN A 349 3.37 9.23 -1.65
C GLN A 349 2.17 10.18 -1.42
N CYS A 350 1.02 9.64 -1.01
CA CYS A 350 -0.16 10.44 -0.64
C CYS A 350 0.17 11.43 0.49
N ALA A 351 0.93 10.99 1.51
CA ALA A 351 1.34 11.86 2.60
C ALA A 351 2.22 13.03 2.12
N TRP A 352 3.15 12.79 1.19
CA TRP A 352 3.95 13.87 0.58
C TRP A 352 3.10 14.86 -0.24
N ALA A 353 2.03 14.42 -0.86
CA ALA A 353 1.07 15.31 -1.53
C ALA A 353 0.22 16.07 -0.50
N ALA A 354 -0.32 15.37 0.50
CA ALA A 354 -1.18 15.94 1.55
C ALA A 354 -0.52 17.08 2.34
N VAL A 355 0.76 16.93 2.69
CA VAL A 355 1.49 17.97 3.47
C VAL A 355 1.73 19.26 2.70
N ARG A 356 1.54 19.27 1.38
CA ARG A 356 1.64 20.48 0.54
C ARG A 356 0.33 21.28 0.51
N VAL A 357 -0.77 20.69 0.93
CA VAL A 357 -2.06 21.38 1.04
C VAL A 357 -1.99 22.30 2.26
N LYS A 358 -2.08 23.60 1.99
CA LYS A 358 -2.03 24.64 3.04
C LYS A 358 -3.24 24.52 3.96
N ASP A 359 -3.06 24.96 5.18
CA ASP A 359 -4.10 25.07 6.20
C ASP A 359 -4.85 23.76 6.51
N SER A 360 -4.23 22.61 6.23
CA SER A 360 -4.76 21.28 6.51
C SER A 360 -4.18 20.67 7.78
N TYR A 361 -4.95 19.76 8.39
CA TYR A 361 -4.51 18.95 9.53
C TYR A 361 -3.21 18.20 9.25
N PHE A 362 -3.06 17.59 8.06
CA PHE A 362 -1.87 16.81 7.72
C PHE A 362 -0.63 17.67 7.56
N SER A 363 -0.76 18.88 7.02
CA SER A 363 0.33 19.85 6.95
C SER A 363 0.78 20.28 8.35
N ALA A 364 -0.15 20.64 9.23
CA ALA A 364 0.12 21.00 10.62
C ALA A 364 0.79 19.85 11.39
N LEU A 365 0.30 18.62 11.25
CA LEU A 365 0.88 17.42 11.85
C LEU A 365 2.35 17.23 11.41
N TYR A 366 2.59 17.35 10.09
CA TYR A 366 3.94 17.21 9.53
C TYR A 366 4.91 18.23 10.11
N HIS A 367 4.58 19.51 10.05
CA HIS A 367 5.46 20.57 10.52
C HIS A 367 5.78 20.44 12.01
N ARG A 368 4.78 20.14 12.82
CA ARG A 368 4.92 19.86 14.25
C ARG A 368 5.88 18.70 14.54
N LEU A 369 5.79 17.61 13.77
CA LEU A 369 6.63 16.43 13.98
C LEU A 369 8.02 16.60 13.35
N ALA A 370 8.13 17.24 12.19
CA ALA A 370 9.38 17.42 11.47
C ALA A 370 10.41 18.22 12.28
N ALA A 371 9.95 19.27 13.00
CA ALA A 371 10.80 20.06 13.89
C ALA A 371 11.44 19.25 15.02
N ARG A 372 10.75 18.19 15.53
CA ARG A 372 11.23 17.39 16.67
C ARG A 372 11.84 16.05 16.30
N ARG A 373 11.38 15.41 15.24
CA ARG A 373 11.69 14.02 14.88
C ARG A 373 12.36 13.88 13.52
N GLY A 374 12.48 14.99 12.76
CA GLY A 374 13.02 15.02 11.41
C GLY A 374 12.00 14.60 10.34
N LYS A 375 12.24 15.05 9.08
CA LYS A 375 11.32 14.94 7.94
C LYS A 375 10.87 13.49 7.64
N LYS A 376 11.82 12.52 7.63
CA LYS A 376 11.52 11.12 7.30
C LYS A 376 10.57 10.44 8.30
N ARG A 377 10.69 10.75 9.61
CA ARG A 377 9.79 10.21 10.62
C ARG A 377 8.44 10.91 10.62
N ALA A 378 8.44 12.21 10.37
CA ALA A 378 7.22 13.01 10.29
C ALA A 378 6.30 12.52 9.16
N ILE A 379 6.86 12.28 7.95
CA ILE A 379 6.03 11.84 6.82
C ILE A 379 5.42 10.45 7.03
N VAL A 380 6.14 9.53 7.67
CA VAL A 380 5.59 8.21 8.02
C VAL A 380 4.47 8.33 9.06
N ALA A 381 4.57 9.28 10.01
CA ALA A 381 3.50 9.51 10.97
C ALA A 381 2.26 10.15 10.31
N VAL A 382 2.44 11.01 9.30
CA VAL A 382 1.32 11.51 8.49
C VAL A 382 0.68 10.38 7.71
N ALA A 383 1.45 9.52 7.03
CA ALA A 383 0.94 8.35 6.33
C ALA A 383 0.15 7.41 7.26
N HIS A 384 0.64 7.20 8.50
CA HIS A 384 -0.08 6.46 9.53
C HIS A 384 -1.42 7.13 9.86
N SER A 385 -1.42 8.45 10.10
CA SER A 385 -2.65 9.20 10.41
C SER A 385 -3.67 9.15 9.26
N MET A 386 -3.21 9.26 8.00
CA MET A 386 -4.05 9.10 6.82
C MET A 386 -4.68 7.72 6.76
N LEU A 387 -3.91 6.65 7.00
CA LEU A 387 -4.44 5.28 6.97
C LEU A 387 -5.48 5.03 8.07
N VAL A 388 -5.28 5.62 9.26
CA VAL A 388 -6.29 5.61 10.34
C VAL A 388 -7.55 6.36 9.90
N SER A 389 -7.42 7.51 9.25
CA SER A 389 -8.56 8.25 8.69
C SER A 389 -9.31 7.41 7.65
N PHE A 390 -8.62 6.73 6.74
CA PHE A 390 -9.22 5.85 5.72
C PHE A 390 -10.03 4.72 6.34
N TYR A 391 -9.50 4.09 7.41
CA TYR A 391 -10.27 3.09 8.16
C TYR A 391 -11.62 3.65 8.62
N HIS A 392 -11.63 4.84 9.24
CA HIS A 392 -12.87 5.44 9.74
C HIS A 392 -13.78 5.96 8.62
N MET A 393 -13.22 6.52 7.54
CA MET A 393 -13.98 6.98 6.38
C MET A 393 -14.75 5.83 5.73
N LEU A 394 -14.09 4.70 5.48
CA LEU A 394 -14.72 3.52 4.89
C LEU A 394 -15.69 2.83 5.87
N SER A 395 -15.33 2.71 7.15
CA SER A 395 -16.22 2.12 8.16
C SER A 395 -17.53 2.92 8.32
N LYS A 396 -17.45 4.25 8.23
CA LYS A 396 -18.60 5.15 8.35
C LYS A 396 -19.22 5.51 7.00
N ARG A 397 -18.60 5.13 5.88
CA ARG A 397 -18.98 5.52 4.52
C ARG A 397 -19.11 7.04 4.34
N GLN A 398 -18.16 7.78 4.89
CA GLN A 398 -18.17 9.24 4.90
C GLN A 398 -16.90 9.80 4.28
N PRO A 399 -17.00 10.92 3.52
CA PRO A 399 -15.83 11.60 2.99
C PRO A 399 -14.95 12.17 4.11
N TYR A 400 -13.72 12.54 3.76
CA TYR A 400 -12.78 13.15 4.69
C TYR A 400 -13.30 14.49 5.22
N GLN A 401 -13.15 14.70 6.52
CA GLN A 401 -13.41 15.98 7.18
C GLN A 401 -12.09 16.49 7.77
N ASP A 402 -11.62 17.62 7.25
CA ASP A 402 -10.38 18.21 7.75
C ASP A 402 -10.58 18.83 9.13
N LEU A 403 -9.69 18.51 10.05
CA LEU A 403 -9.70 19.04 11.41
C LEU A 403 -9.09 20.45 11.52
N GLY A 404 -8.53 20.96 10.42
CA GLY A 404 -7.90 22.26 10.33
C GLY A 404 -6.47 22.33 10.85
N ALA A 405 -5.76 23.39 10.46
CA ALA A 405 -4.37 23.62 10.84
C ALA A 405 -4.20 23.92 12.34
N ASP A 406 -5.19 24.48 12.96
CA ASP A 406 -5.22 24.93 14.36
C ASP A 406 -5.62 23.83 15.36
N TYR A 407 -6.00 22.63 14.86
CA TYR A 407 -6.43 21.49 15.69
C TYR A 407 -5.49 21.24 16.89
N PHE A 408 -4.18 21.22 16.65
CA PHE A 408 -3.21 20.94 17.71
C PHE A 408 -3.07 22.10 18.71
N ASP A 409 -3.28 23.32 18.26
CA ASP A 409 -3.23 24.50 19.11
C ASP A 409 -4.48 24.59 19.97
N GLN A 410 -5.65 24.37 19.41
CA GLN A 410 -6.91 24.26 20.14
C GLN A 410 -6.85 23.15 21.20
N ARG A 411 -6.44 21.93 20.81
CA ARG A 411 -6.31 20.80 21.73
C ARG A 411 -5.31 21.04 22.86
N SER A 412 -4.24 21.80 22.61
CA SER A 412 -3.21 22.09 23.61
C SER A 412 -3.42 23.44 24.32
N LYS A 413 -4.47 24.19 23.99
CA LYS A 413 -4.71 25.55 24.50
C LYS A 413 -4.71 25.58 26.01
N GLY A 414 -5.50 24.75 26.70
CA GLY A 414 -5.55 24.70 28.16
C GLY A 414 -4.21 24.38 28.78
N VAL A 415 -3.52 23.33 28.31
CA VAL A 415 -2.20 22.92 28.83
C VAL A 415 -1.14 24.00 28.61
N LYS A 416 -1.17 24.68 27.45
CA LYS A 416 -0.25 25.80 27.18
C LYS A 416 -0.56 26.99 28.08
N THR A 417 -1.82 27.29 28.28
CA THR A 417 -2.28 28.36 29.16
C THR A 417 -1.84 28.13 30.61
N ASP A 418 -2.07 26.94 31.15
CA ASP A 418 -1.64 26.57 32.50
C ASP A 418 -0.13 26.60 32.66
N TRP A 419 0.62 26.19 31.64
CA TRP A 419 2.07 26.25 31.64
C TRP A 419 2.56 27.71 31.65
N LEU A 420 1.98 28.60 30.83
CA LEU A 420 2.31 30.03 30.80
C LEU A 420 2.03 30.70 32.14
N LEU A 421 0.86 30.43 32.73
CA LEU A 421 0.51 30.95 34.07
C LEU A 421 1.54 30.49 35.13
N LYS A 422 1.92 29.21 35.11
CA LYS A 422 2.98 28.70 36.00
C LYS A 422 4.33 29.40 35.80
N GLN A 423 4.70 29.74 34.55
CA GLN A 423 5.94 30.50 34.28
C GLN A 423 5.83 31.93 34.78
N LEU A 424 4.71 32.61 34.57
CA LEU A 424 4.49 33.97 35.08
C LEU A 424 4.54 34.00 36.61
N ASN A 425 3.91 33.04 37.28
CA ASN A 425 3.97 32.92 38.73
C ASN A 425 5.41 32.71 39.26
N LYS A 426 6.23 31.90 38.54
CA LYS A 426 7.66 31.74 38.91
C LYS A 426 8.47 33.04 38.79
N LEU A 427 8.06 33.94 37.88
CA LEU A 427 8.68 35.25 37.69
C LEU A 427 8.10 36.32 38.64
N GLY A 428 7.18 35.93 39.57
CA GLY A 428 6.60 36.84 40.53
C GLY A 428 5.35 37.61 40.03
N TYR A 429 4.79 37.21 38.87
CA TYR A 429 3.61 37.86 38.30
C TYR A 429 2.35 37.00 38.47
N THR A 430 1.24 37.61 38.84
CA THR A 430 -0.09 37.00 38.79
C THR A 430 -0.82 37.54 37.56
N ALA A 431 -1.28 36.66 36.65
CA ALA A 431 -2.02 37.06 35.46
C ALA A 431 -3.46 36.52 35.51
N LYS A 432 -4.42 37.37 35.19
CA LYS A 432 -5.80 37.01 34.93
C LYS A 432 -6.00 36.98 33.43
N LEU A 433 -6.49 35.85 32.93
CA LEU A 433 -6.68 35.67 31.48
C LEU A 433 -8.12 36.00 31.12
N GLU A 434 -8.30 36.86 30.14
CA GLU A 434 -9.58 37.14 29.52
C GLU A 434 -9.57 36.70 28.06
N PRO A 435 -10.60 35.99 27.56
CA PRO A 435 -10.68 35.62 26.16
C PRO A 435 -10.73 36.87 25.29
N LEU A 436 -9.90 36.91 24.22
CA LEU A 436 -10.06 37.96 23.21
C LEU A 436 -11.37 37.72 22.49
N THR A 437 -12.28 38.70 22.58
CA THR A 437 -13.47 38.78 21.74
C THR A 437 -12.99 39.04 20.31
N VAL A 438 -13.11 38.04 19.44
CA VAL A 438 -12.89 38.23 17.99
C VAL A 438 -14.07 39.05 17.48
N VAL A 439 -13.82 40.30 17.09
CA VAL A 439 -14.76 41.18 16.38
C VAL A 439 -14.87 40.72 14.93
#